data_6e7750f04002f2b7d354a48b44e24cba
#
_entry.id   6e7750f04002f2b7d354a48b44e24cba
#
_cell.length_a   1.000
_cell.length_b   1.000
_cell.length_c   1.000
_cell.angle_alpha   90.00
_cell.angle_beta   90.00
_cell.angle_gamma   90.00
#
_symmetry.space_group_name_H-M   'P 1'
#
loop_
_entity.id
_entity.type
_entity.pdbx_description
1 polymer ?
#
loop_
_entity_poly.entity_id
_entity_poly.type
_entity_poly.pdbx_seq_one_letter_code
_entity_poly.pdbx_strand_id
1 'polypeptide(L)'
;LAAAFVYVCMQEKKAHPEQPVWRILLKKSRHLILPACIGLCYCAYNAARFGKPLEFGHNYLPEFTAAGSEQFGLKYIWQNAYKIFLRPVTLQSDGSLAFPLFDGFMFFVANPIFLVWMAQTVRRAAKRQWTAEQALFCAAMAANLLLLLLHKTFGGWQFGARYTVDLLPYVLWMMAKQNPQAPQKWMLLLGGVG
;
A
#
# COMPACT_ATOMS: atom_id res chain seq x y z
N LEU A 1 9.36 1.49 3.32
CA LEU A 1 10.72 1.88 3.70
C LEU A 1 11.48 2.58 2.55
N ALA A 2 11.59 1.94 1.35
CA ALA A 2 12.34 2.50 0.22
C ALA A 2 11.86 3.92 -0.17
N ALA A 3 10.56 4.13 -0.33
CA ALA A 3 10.00 5.45 -0.66
C ALA A 3 10.29 6.49 0.43
N ALA A 4 10.21 6.12 1.71
CA ALA A 4 10.56 7.02 2.81
C ALA A 4 12.04 7.41 2.78
N PHE A 5 12.94 6.46 2.49
CA PHE A 5 14.36 6.74 2.34
C PHE A 5 14.64 7.70 1.17
N VAL A 6 14.05 7.42 0.01
CA VAL A 6 14.18 8.30 -1.18
C VAL A 6 13.64 9.69 -0.86
N TYR A 7 12.49 9.79 -0.19
CA TYR A 7 11.92 11.07 0.24
C TYR A 7 12.88 11.86 1.12
N VAL A 8 13.47 11.24 2.14
CA VAL A 8 14.46 11.88 3.03
C VAL A 8 15.68 12.38 2.22
N CYS A 9 16.18 11.58 1.28
CA CYS A 9 17.27 11.99 0.41
C CYS A 9 16.89 13.17 -0.50
N MET A 10 15.65 13.18 -1.02
CA MET A 10 15.13 14.32 -1.81
C MET A 10 15.05 15.61 -0.98
N GLN A 11 14.59 15.54 0.26
CA GLN A 11 14.54 16.71 1.16
C GLN A 11 15.94 17.23 1.48
N GLU A 12 16.90 16.34 1.78
CA GLU A 12 18.28 16.74 2.01
C GLU A 12 18.91 17.39 0.77
N LYS A 13 18.64 16.85 -0.43
CA LYS A 13 19.12 17.44 -1.68
C LYS A 13 18.53 18.81 -1.96
N LYS A 14 17.26 19.04 -1.59
CA LYS A 14 16.62 20.37 -1.67
C LYS A 14 17.24 21.36 -0.70
N ALA A 15 17.57 20.91 0.54
CA ALA A 15 18.19 21.75 1.56
C ALA A 15 19.67 22.07 1.26
N HIS A 16 20.36 21.15 0.57
CA HIS A 16 21.79 21.24 0.26
C HIS A 16 22.02 20.92 -1.22
N PRO A 17 21.68 21.87 -2.13
CA PRO A 17 21.80 21.65 -3.57
C PRO A 17 23.23 21.38 -4.04
N GLU A 18 24.22 21.93 -3.33
CA GLU A 18 25.66 21.80 -3.61
C GLU A 18 26.20 20.40 -3.33
N GLN A 19 25.55 19.62 -2.44
CA GLN A 19 26.04 18.30 -2.08
C GLN A 19 25.77 17.28 -3.20
N PRO A 20 26.78 16.46 -3.56
CA PRO A 20 26.57 15.39 -4.54
C PRO A 20 25.66 14.31 -3.94
N VAL A 21 24.79 13.73 -4.79
CA VAL A 21 23.76 12.75 -4.40
C VAL A 21 24.38 11.57 -3.64
N TRP A 22 25.54 11.06 -4.07
CA TRP A 22 26.18 9.92 -3.42
C TRP A 22 26.55 10.19 -1.95
N ARG A 23 26.97 11.43 -1.59
CA ARG A 23 27.24 11.80 -0.19
C ARG A 23 25.97 11.83 0.64
N ILE A 24 24.87 12.31 0.07
CA ILE A 24 23.56 12.31 0.73
C ILE A 24 23.11 10.86 0.99
N LEU A 25 23.21 10.00 -0.01
CA LEU A 25 22.86 8.58 0.10
C LEU A 25 23.70 7.91 1.20
N LEU A 26 25.02 8.10 1.20
CA LEU A 26 25.91 7.53 2.19
C LEU A 26 25.59 8.04 3.61
N LYS A 27 25.40 9.37 3.77
CA LYS A 27 25.04 9.97 5.06
C LYS A 27 23.71 9.46 5.59
N LYS A 28 22.71 9.29 4.72
CA LYS A 28 21.36 8.86 5.11
C LYS A 28 21.24 7.34 5.25
N SER A 29 22.14 6.54 4.65
CA SER A 29 22.13 5.07 4.77
C SER A 29 22.22 4.57 6.21
N ARG A 30 22.79 5.35 7.12
CA ARG A 30 22.80 5.04 8.56
C ARG A 30 21.40 4.78 9.13
N HIS A 31 20.36 5.43 8.57
CA HIS A 31 18.97 5.22 8.99
C HIS A 31 18.41 3.87 8.54
N LEU A 32 19.10 3.16 7.64
CA LEU A 32 18.76 1.82 7.20
C LEU A 32 19.37 0.72 8.09
N ILE A 33 20.29 1.05 9.00
CA ILE A 33 20.97 0.07 9.86
C ILE A 33 19.95 -0.68 10.71
N LEU A 34 19.09 0.04 11.44
CA LEU A 34 18.08 -0.60 12.29
C LEU A 34 17.10 -1.49 11.50
N PRO A 35 16.49 -1.03 10.40
CA PRO A 35 15.67 -1.90 9.54
C PRO A 35 16.44 -3.11 8.99
N ALA A 36 17.72 -2.94 8.62
CA ALA A 36 18.56 -4.05 8.16
C ALA A 36 18.81 -5.06 9.26
N CYS A 37 19.14 -4.62 10.48
CA CYS A 37 19.30 -5.50 11.64
C CYS A 37 18.01 -6.29 11.93
N ILE A 38 16.86 -5.63 11.92
CA ILE A 38 15.55 -6.29 12.10
C ILE A 38 15.33 -7.34 10.99
N GLY A 39 15.61 -6.99 9.73
CA GLY A 39 15.49 -7.92 8.61
C GLY A 39 16.41 -9.15 8.76
N LEU A 40 17.65 -8.93 9.18
CA LEU A 40 18.60 -10.03 9.45
C LEU A 40 18.12 -10.92 10.60
N CYS A 41 17.57 -10.37 11.67
CA CYS A 41 16.97 -11.15 12.76
C CYS A 41 15.81 -12.01 12.26
N TYR A 42 14.93 -11.47 11.40
CA TYR A 42 13.86 -12.25 10.76
C TYR A 42 14.41 -13.35 9.86
N CYS A 43 15.43 -13.07 9.06
CA CYS A 43 16.09 -14.08 8.22
C CYS A 43 16.71 -15.21 9.07
N ALA A 44 17.38 -14.85 10.17
CA ALA A 44 17.95 -15.83 11.09
C ALA A 44 16.87 -16.70 11.76
N TYR A 45 15.77 -16.06 12.24
CA TYR A 45 14.63 -16.76 12.79
C TYR A 45 13.99 -17.73 11.79
N ASN A 46 13.78 -17.28 10.54
CA ASN A 46 13.20 -18.10 9.49
C ASN A 46 14.15 -19.27 9.13
N ALA A 47 15.46 -19.02 9.05
CA ALA A 47 16.44 -20.07 8.82
C ALA A 47 16.42 -21.13 9.92
N ALA A 48 16.34 -20.73 11.19
CA ALA A 48 16.24 -21.66 12.32
C ALA A 48 14.94 -22.47 12.31
N ARG A 49 13.82 -21.85 11.90
CA ARG A 49 12.49 -22.48 11.90
C ARG A 49 12.20 -23.33 10.67
N PHE A 50 12.59 -22.88 9.49
CA PHE A 50 12.23 -23.46 8.20
C PHE A 50 13.42 -23.97 7.38
N GLY A 51 14.65 -23.81 7.87
CA GLY A 51 15.86 -24.13 7.12
C GLY A 51 16.20 -23.17 5.98
N LYS A 52 15.41 -22.12 5.79
CA LYS A 52 15.57 -21.13 4.70
C LYS A 52 15.31 -19.70 5.21
N PRO A 53 16.23 -18.74 5.00
CA PRO A 53 16.13 -17.40 5.57
C PRO A 53 14.95 -16.56 5.02
N LEU A 54 14.50 -16.83 3.79
CA LEU A 54 13.40 -16.12 3.14
C LEU A 54 12.09 -16.90 3.12
N GLU A 55 11.97 -17.95 3.93
CA GLU A 55 10.73 -18.71 4.09
C GLU A 55 9.90 -18.10 5.22
N PHE A 56 8.67 -17.68 4.92
CA PHE A 56 7.77 -17.07 5.90
C PHE A 56 6.62 -18.00 6.31
N GLY A 57 6.70 -19.27 5.98
CA GLY A 57 5.71 -20.29 6.34
C GLY A 57 4.57 -20.46 5.32
N HIS A 58 4.45 -19.58 4.33
CA HIS A 58 3.38 -19.68 3.32
C HIS A 58 3.44 -20.98 2.52
N ASN A 59 4.65 -21.47 2.20
CA ASN A 59 4.82 -22.71 1.44
C ASN A 59 4.39 -23.97 2.23
N TYR A 60 4.11 -23.85 3.52
CA TYR A 60 3.57 -24.94 4.35
C TYR A 60 2.04 -24.90 4.48
N LEU A 61 1.40 -23.89 3.94
CA LEU A 61 -0.06 -23.80 3.94
C LEU A 61 -0.65 -24.66 2.82
N PRO A 62 -1.79 -25.37 3.08
CA PRO A 62 -2.39 -26.26 2.08
C PRO A 62 -2.65 -25.61 0.72
N GLU A 63 -3.05 -24.34 0.71
CA GLU A 63 -3.32 -23.59 -0.51
C GLU A 63 -2.08 -23.33 -1.37
N PHE A 64 -0.87 -23.44 -0.81
CA PHE A 64 0.40 -23.27 -1.54
C PHE A 64 1.16 -24.57 -1.78
N THR A 65 0.73 -25.69 -1.17
CA THR A 65 1.38 -27.00 -1.36
C THR A 65 0.84 -27.77 -2.58
N ALA A 66 -0.32 -27.35 -3.13
CA ALA A 66 -0.87 -27.99 -4.33
C ALA A 66 0.02 -27.70 -5.56
N ALA A 67 0.18 -28.69 -6.41
CA ALA A 67 1.00 -28.59 -7.63
C ALA A 67 0.55 -27.39 -8.50
N GLY A 68 1.50 -26.57 -8.97
CA GLY A 68 1.24 -25.39 -9.77
C GLY A 68 0.72 -24.17 -8.99
N SER A 69 0.76 -24.19 -7.67
CA SER A 69 0.33 -23.08 -6.83
C SER A 69 1.51 -22.16 -6.50
N GLU A 70 1.87 -21.33 -7.46
CA GLU A 70 2.84 -20.24 -7.22
C GLU A 70 2.22 -19.14 -6.35
N GLN A 71 3.01 -18.60 -5.41
CA GLN A 71 2.56 -17.53 -4.52
C GLN A 71 2.25 -16.24 -5.27
N PHE A 72 3.02 -15.94 -6.32
CA PHE A 72 2.85 -14.77 -7.18
C PHE A 72 2.72 -15.20 -8.64
N GLY A 73 1.83 -14.53 -9.39
CA GLY A 73 1.67 -14.80 -10.81
C GLY A 73 0.74 -13.82 -11.51
N LEU A 74 0.96 -13.59 -12.81
CA LEU A 74 0.14 -12.71 -13.64
C LEU A 74 -1.31 -13.19 -13.74
N LYS A 75 -1.54 -14.51 -13.60
CA LYS A 75 -2.87 -15.13 -13.65
C LYS A 75 -3.83 -14.63 -12.57
N TYR A 76 -3.30 -14.06 -11.47
CA TYR A 76 -4.12 -13.58 -10.36
C TYR A 76 -4.57 -12.11 -10.51
N ILE A 77 -3.94 -11.33 -11.40
CA ILE A 77 -4.17 -9.89 -11.53
C ILE A 77 -5.64 -9.57 -11.75
N TRP A 78 -6.28 -10.21 -12.73
CA TRP A 78 -7.65 -9.88 -13.07
C TRP A 78 -8.63 -10.23 -11.95
N GLN A 79 -8.49 -11.42 -11.36
CA GLN A 79 -9.33 -11.86 -10.26
C GLN A 79 -9.20 -10.92 -9.04
N ASN A 80 -7.96 -10.53 -8.69
CA ASN A 80 -7.71 -9.64 -7.57
C ASN A 80 -8.15 -8.21 -7.87
N ALA A 81 -7.95 -7.72 -9.10
CA ALA A 81 -8.46 -6.42 -9.52
C ALA A 81 -10.00 -6.34 -9.42
N TYR A 82 -10.70 -7.40 -9.84
CA TYR A 82 -12.15 -7.48 -9.65
C TYR A 82 -12.54 -7.38 -8.17
N LYS A 83 -11.89 -8.15 -7.30
CA LYS A 83 -12.18 -8.14 -5.85
C LYS A 83 -11.93 -6.76 -5.21
N ILE A 84 -10.81 -6.12 -5.56
CA ILE A 84 -10.42 -4.81 -4.99
C ILE A 84 -11.30 -3.67 -5.50
N PHE A 85 -11.56 -3.64 -6.81
CA PHE A 85 -12.14 -2.46 -7.45
C PHE A 85 -13.58 -2.59 -7.88
N LEU A 86 -14.05 -3.80 -8.18
CA LEU A 86 -15.32 -4.00 -8.88
C LEU A 86 -16.33 -4.87 -8.14
N ARG A 87 -15.91 -5.68 -7.15
CA ARG A 87 -16.81 -6.57 -6.43
C ARG A 87 -17.79 -5.75 -5.57
N PRO A 88 -19.10 -5.72 -5.89
CA PRO A 88 -20.04 -4.83 -5.23
C PRO A 88 -20.51 -5.37 -3.87
N VAL A 89 -21.00 -4.48 -3.05
CA VAL A 89 -21.94 -4.78 -1.98
C VAL A 89 -23.30 -5.01 -2.62
N THR A 90 -24.04 -6.00 -2.19
CA THR A 90 -25.34 -6.35 -2.75
C THR A 90 -26.48 -5.97 -1.81
N LEU A 91 -27.56 -5.42 -2.35
CA LEU A 91 -28.79 -5.19 -1.63
C LEU A 91 -29.62 -6.48 -1.65
N GLN A 92 -30.03 -6.96 -0.48
CA GLN A 92 -30.89 -8.13 -0.35
C GLN A 92 -32.36 -7.75 -0.48
N SER A 93 -33.22 -8.75 -0.67
CA SER A 93 -34.68 -8.57 -0.83
C SER A 93 -35.36 -8.00 0.43
N ASP A 94 -34.75 -8.18 1.59
CA ASP A 94 -35.21 -7.62 2.88
C ASP A 94 -34.76 -6.17 3.12
N GLY A 95 -34.05 -5.56 2.15
CA GLY A 95 -33.49 -4.21 2.27
C GLY A 95 -32.15 -4.14 2.99
N SER A 96 -31.60 -5.26 3.47
CA SER A 96 -30.28 -5.29 4.12
C SER A 96 -29.15 -5.29 3.07
N LEU A 97 -27.94 -4.82 3.51
CA LEU A 97 -26.74 -4.86 2.69
C LEU A 97 -25.91 -6.11 3.00
N ALA A 98 -25.62 -6.90 1.97
CA ALA A 98 -24.71 -8.02 2.08
C ALA A 98 -23.32 -7.65 1.62
N PHE A 99 -22.37 -7.77 2.54
CA PHE A 99 -20.96 -7.50 2.31
C PHE A 99 -20.22 -8.81 2.02
N PRO A 100 -19.56 -8.96 0.85
CA PRO A 100 -18.73 -10.13 0.58
C PRO A 100 -17.49 -10.13 1.47
N LEU A 101 -17.58 -10.78 2.64
CA LEU A 101 -16.50 -10.76 3.64
C LEU A 101 -15.33 -11.68 3.27
N PHE A 102 -15.58 -12.77 2.53
CA PHE A 102 -14.48 -13.61 2.05
C PHE A 102 -13.83 -13.00 0.81
N ASP A 103 -12.53 -12.75 0.88
CA ASP A 103 -11.73 -12.00 -0.09
C ASP A 103 -12.13 -10.51 -0.27
N GLY A 104 -13.09 -10.04 0.52
CA GLY A 104 -13.49 -8.64 0.55
C GLY A 104 -14.29 -8.14 -0.66
N PHE A 105 -14.42 -6.83 -0.75
CA PHE A 105 -15.17 -6.09 -1.77
C PHE A 105 -14.49 -4.74 -2.05
N MET A 106 -15.07 -3.92 -2.93
CA MET A 106 -14.53 -2.61 -3.35
C MET A 106 -13.95 -1.82 -2.17
N PHE A 107 -12.61 -1.64 -2.16
CA PHE A 107 -11.88 -1.05 -1.03
C PHE A 107 -12.31 0.38 -0.70
N PHE A 108 -12.70 1.16 -1.70
CA PHE A 108 -13.12 2.56 -1.53
C PHE A 108 -14.51 2.71 -0.89
N VAL A 109 -15.33 1.65 -0.86
CA VAL A 109 -16.59 1.64 -0.09
C VAL A 109 -16.29 1.52 1.40
N ALA A 110 -15.31 0.69 1.77
CA ALA A 110 -14.84 0.57 3.15
C ALA A 110 -13.97 1.76 3.58
N ASN A 111 -13.28 2.42 2.63
CA ASN A 111 -12.37 3.53 2.90
C ASN A 111 -12.61 4.70 1.91
N PRO A 112 -13.70 5.48 2.08
CA PRO A 112 -14.08 6.55 1.14
C PRO A 112 -13.01 7.66 0.98
N ILE A 113 -12.09 7.78 1.93
CA ILE A 113 -11.00 8.76 1.87
C ILE A 113 -10.12 8.59 0.62
N PHE A 114 -10.03 7.37 0.08
CA PHE A 114 -9.32 7.12 -1.18
C PHE A 114 -9.97 7.82 -2.37
N LEU A 115 -11.30 7.92 -2.41
CA LEU A 115 -12.02 8.64 -3.48
C LEU A 115 -11.70 10.13 -3.42
N VAL A 116 -11.68 10.70 -2.21
CA VAL A 116 -11.32 12.11 -1.98
C VAL A 116 -9.89 12.37 -2.46
N TRP A 117 -8.96 11.53 -2.03
CA TRP A 117 -7.56 11.64 -2.43
C TRP A 117 -7.40 11.49 -3.95
N MET A 118 -8.06 10.52 -4.57
CA MET A 118 -8.02 10.33 -6.03
C MET A 118 -8.54 11.57 -6.77
N ALA A 119 -9.71 12.10 -6.37
CA ALA A 119 -10.27 13.30 -6.99
C ALA A 119 -9.33 14.50 -6.88
N GLN A 120 -8.72 14.73 -5.72
CA GLN A 120 -7.74 15.79 -5.50
C GLN A 120 -6.48 15.58 -6.36
N THR A 121 -5.99 14.34 -6.41
CA THR A 121 -4.78 13.98 -7.18
C THR A 121 -4.99 14.19 -8.68
N VAL A 122 -6.12 13.72 -9.23
CA VAL A 122 -6.50 13.95 -10.64
C VAL A 122 -6.64 15.44 -10.95
N ARG A 123 -7.34 16.20 -10.08
CA ARG A 123 -7.49 17.65 -10.25
C ARG A 123 -6.14 18.38 -10.29
N ARG A 124 -5.20 18.00 -9.44
CA ARG A 124 -3.84 18.59 -9.40
C ARG A 124 -3.02 18.20 -10.63
N ALA A 125 -3.12 16.95 -11.05
CA ALA A 125 -2.48 16.49 -12.28
C ALA A 125 -2.97 17.26 -13.50
N ALA A 126 -4.29 17.43 -13.64
CA ALA A 126 -4.90 18.23 -14.71
C ALA A 126 -4.44 19.70 -14.71
N LYS A 127 -4.19 20.27 -13.52
CA LYS A 127 -3.64 21.61 -13.35
C LYS A 127 -2.12 21.70 -13.46
N ARG A 128 -1.43 20.61 -13.81
CA ARG A 128 0.04 20.50 -13.86
C ARG A 128 0.73 20.87 -12.52
N GLN A 129 0.06 20.67 -11.40
CA GLN A 129 0.58 20.94 -10.05
C GLN A 129 1.16 19.67 -9.40
N TRP A 130 1.75 18.80 -10.22
CA TRP A 130 2.32 17.54 -9.80
C TRP A 130 3.75 17.72 -9.30
N THR A 131 4.05 17.20 -8.13
CA THR A 131 5.40 17.27 -7.55
C THR A 131 6.12 15.92 -7.64
N ALA A 132 7.46 15.94 -7.65
CA ALA A 132 8.26 14.71 -7.61
C ALA A 132 7.99 13.86 -6.35
N GLU A 133 7.65 14.49 -5.23
CA GLU A 133 7.28 13.79 -3.99
C GLU A 133 5.96 13.03 -4.17
N GLN A 134 4.96 13.66 -4.79
CA GLN A 134 3.69 13.00 -5.10
C GLN A 134 3.89 11.82 -6.05
N ALA A 135 4.74 12.00 -7.09
CA ALA A 135 5.09 10.91 -8.01
C ALA A 135 5.74 9.73 -7.29
N LEU A 136 6.67 10.01 -6.37
CA LEU A 136 7.33 8.98 -5.56
C LEU A 136 6.33 8.17 -4.73
N PHE A 137 5.42 8.84 -4.01
CA PHE A 137 4.45 8.14 -3.18
C PHE A 137 3.39 7.41 -3.99
N CYS A 138 2.93 7.98 -5.10
CA CYS A 138 2.05 7.27 -6.03
C CYS A 138 2.72 6.04 -6.63
N ALA A 139 4.00 6.12 -7.00
CA ALA A 139 4.75 4.97 -7.50
C ALA A 139 4.90 3.88 -6.42
N ALA A 140 5.16 4.27 -5.15
CA ALA A 140 5.22 3.32 -4.03
C ALA A 140 3.87 2.63 -3.78
N MET A 141 2.76 3.38 -3.85
CA MET A 141 1.41 2.83 -3.73
C MET A 141 1.09 1.89 -4.89
N ALA A 142 1.43 2.27 -6.13
CA ALA A 142 1.24 1.44 -7.31
C ALA A 142 2.05 0.13 -7.23
N ALA A 143 3.29 0.18 -6.76
CA ALA A 143 4.11 -1.01 -6.54
C ALA A 143 3.51 -1.94 -5.47
N ASN A 144 3.03 -1.38 -4.35
CA ASN A 144 2.34 -2.16 -3.31
C ASN A 144 1.07 -2.81 -3.87
N LEU A 145 0.24 -2.04 -4.56
CA LEU A 145 -0.97 -2.54 -5.19
C LEU A 145 -0.68 -3.64 -6.22
N LEU A 146 0.37 -3.47 -7.03
CA LEU A 146 0.80 -4.49 -8.00
C LEU A 146 1.17 -5.80 -7.30
N LEU A 147 1.90 -5.75 -6.18
CA LEU A 147 2.22 -6.94 -5.39
C LEU A 147 0.95 -7.62 -4.87
N LEU A 148 -0.04 -6.87 -4.40
CA LEU A 148 -1.33 -7.41 -3.99
C LEU A 148 -2.07 -8.07 -5.15
N LEU A 149 -2.06 -7.46 -6.33
CA LEU A 149 -2.70 -8.02 -7.53
C LEU A 149 -2.04 -9.31 -8.00
N LEU A 150 -0.73 -9.42 -7.83
CA LEU A 150 0.04 -10.61 -8.23
C LEU A 150 -0.08 -11.76 -7.24
N HIS A 151 -0.49 -11.52 -5.99
CA HIS A 151 -0.51 -12.54 -4.94
C HIS A 151 -1.68 -13.51 -5.11
N LYS A 152 -1.44 -14.81 -4.86
CA LYS A 152 -2.43 -15.88 -5.02
C LYS A 152 -3.66 -15.71 -4.11
N THR A 153 -3.42 -15.39 -2.84
CA THR A 153 -4.49 -15.23 -1.85
C THR A 153 -4.73 -13.78 -1.51
N PHE A 154 -5.99 -13.44 -1.28
CA PHE A 154 -6.39 -12.06 -1.02
C PHE A 154 -6.73 -11.79 0.45
N GLY A 155 -6.38 -12.70 1.35
CA GLY A 155 -6.42 -12.51 2.79
C GLY A 155 -7.64 -13.06 3.53
N GLY A 156 -8.49 -13.84 2.88
CA GLY A 156 -9.60 -14.54 3.53
C GLY A 156 -10.69 -13.58 4.06
N TRP A 157 -11.13 -13.76 5.30
CA TRP A 157 -12.18 -12.94 5.91
C TRP A 157 -11.71 -11.51 6.17
N GLN A 158 -12.40 -10.54 5.58
CA GLN A 158 -12.07 -9.12 5.70
C GLN A 158 -13.24 -8.22 5.30
N PHE A 159 -13.29 -7.01 5.85
CA PHE A 159 -14.19 -5.96 5.42
C PHE A 159 -13.47 -5.05 4.42
N GLY A 160 -14.03 -4.85 3.23
CA GLY A 160 -13.33 -4.17 2.13
C GLY A 160 -12.13 -4.96 1.62
N ALA A 161 -11.01 -4.30 1.39
CA ALA A 161 -9.74 -4.91 1.01
C ALA A 161 -8.67 -4.49 2.03
N ARG A 162 -8.54 -5.22 3.14
CA ARG A 162 -7.75 -4.80 4.31
C ARG A 162 -6.29 -4.49 4.00
N TYR A 163 -5.69 -5.14 3.00
CA TYR A 163 -4.31 -4.84 2.62
C TYR A 163 -4.13 -3.46 1.97
N THR A 164 -5.23 -2.81 1.54
CA THR A 164 -5.16 -1.42 1.08
C THR A 164 -4.94 -0.43 2.21
N VAL A 165 -5.11 -0.84 3.47
CA VAL A 165 -4.80 -0.03 4.67
C VAL A 165 -3.34 0.41 4.68
N ASP A 166 -2.43 -0.40 4.14
CA ASP A 166 -1.00 -0.07 4.01
C ASP A 166 -0.75 1.15 3.11
N LEU A 167 -1.72 1.54 2.29
CA LEU A 167 -1.67 2.73 1.45
C LEU A 167 -2.09 4.01 2.19
N LEU A 168 -2.86 3.89 3.28
CA LEU A 168 -3.40 5.03 4.04
C LEU A 168 -2.32 6.02 4.52
N PRO A 169 -1.17 5.62 5.06
CA PRO A 169 -0.13 6.56 5.47
C PRO A 169 0.34 7.47 4.34
N TYR A 170 0.45 6.95 3.12
CA TYR A 170 0.83 7.74 1.95
C TYR A 170 -0.28 8.70 1.54
N VAL A 171 -1.53 8.24 1.54
CA VAL A 171 -2.70 9.07 1.23
C VAL A 171 -2.82 10.23 2.22
N LEU A 172 -2.78 9.93 3.51
CA LEU A 172 -2.91 10.95 4.58
C LEU A 172 -1.77 11.96 4.51
N TRP A 173 -0.54 11.48 4.29
CA TRP A 173 0.61 12.39 4.13
C TRP A 173 0.45 13.31 2.92
N MET A 174 0.04 12.77 1.76
CA MET A 174 -0.18 13.57 0.55
C MET A 174 -1.31 14.59 0.75
N MET A 175 -2.41 14.20 1.40
CA MET A 175 -3.53 15.09 1.70
C MET A 175 -3.12 16.21 2.66
N ALA A 176 -2.37 15.91 3.71
CA ALA A 176 -1.85 16.89 4.67
C ALA A 176 -0.93 17.93 4.00
N LYS A 177 -0.06 17.47 3.08
CA LYS A 177 0.81 18.36 2.29
C LYS A 177 0.07 19.22 1.28
N GLN A 178 -1.03 18.72 0.74
CA GLN A 178 -1.82 19.42 -0.27
C GLN A 178 -2.75 20.47 0.32
N ASN A 179 -3.24 20.24 1.53
CA ASN A 179 -4.18 21.10 2.24
C ASN A 179 -3.65 21.38 3.65
N PRO A 180 -2.69 22.32 3.80
CA PRO A 180 -2.14 22.67 5.11
C PRO A 180 -3.15 23.39 6.03
N GLN A 181 -4.28 23.85 5.51
CA GLN A 181 -5.37 24.39 6.30
C GLN A 181 -6.22 23.26 6.89
N ALA A 182 -6.96 23.58 7.97
CA ALA A 182 -7.81 22.61 8.66
C ALA A 182 -8.69 21.82 7.68
N PRO A 183 -8.84 20.51 7.87
CA PRO A 183 -9.63 19.68 6.96
C PRO A 183 -11.06 20.20 6.90
N GLN A 184 -11.61 20.24 5.70
CA GLN A 184 -13.01 20.63 5.52
C GLN A 184 -13.91 19.61 6.23
N LYS A 185 -15.02 20.07 6.81
CA LYS A 185 -15.95 19.22 7.62
C LYS A 185 -16.34 17.91 6.91
N TRP A 186 -16.56 17.96 5.59
CA TRP A 186 -16.89 16.76 4.81
C TRP A 186 -15.74 15.74 4.71
N MET A 187 -14.49 16.20 4.77
CA MET A 187 -13.32 15.28 4.81
C MET A 187 -13.27 14.51 6.13
N LEU A 188 -13.62 15.18 7.24
CA LEU A 188 -13.71 14.54 8.55
C LEU A 188 -14.85 13.52 8.58
N LEU A 189 -15.98 13.83 7.96
CA LEU A 189 -17.12 12.90 7.85
C LEU A 189 -16.72 11.64 7.06
N LEU A 190 -16.08 11.79 5.89
CA LEU A 190 -15.65 10.64 5.08
C LEU A 190 -14.52 9.82 5.73
N GLY A 191 -13.65 10.47 6.52
CA GLY A 191 -12.62 9.77 7.28
C GLY A 191 -13.15 9.06 8.51
N GLY A 192 -14.31 9.47 9.03
CA GLY A 192 -14.95 8.86 10.21
C GLY A 192 -15.93 7.73 9.87
N VAL A 193 -16.26 7.54 8.60
CA VAL A 193 -17.16 6.46 8.13
C VAL A 193 -16.40 5.21 7.66
N GLY A 194 -15.06 5.32 7.45
CA GLY A 194 -14.18 4.23 7.00
C GLY A 194 -13.58 3.38 8.12
#